data_555734b139958e842dafe07cd83b8181
#
_entry.id   555734b139958e842dafe07cd83b8181
#
_cell.length_a   1.000
_cell.length_b   1.000
_cell.length_c   1.000
_cell.angle_alpha   90.00
_cell.angle_beta   90.00
_cell.angle_gamma   90.00
#
_symmetry.space_group_name_H-M   'P 1'
#
loop_
_entity.id
_entity.type
_entity.pdbx_description
1 polymer ?
#
loop_
_entity_poly.entity_id
_entity_poly.type
_entity_poly.pdbx_seq_one_letter_code
_entity_poly.pdbx_strand_id
1 'polypeptide(L)'
;KEMYAHEGMHCDTCTNVSVLMELIRKKEYSLLLTDLNMPEISGFELLELLRSSNVGNSKSIPIVVTTASGSCSKEELIGRGFAGCLFKPFSISELMEITDKCALSSILDEKPDFSTQLSYGNESVMLDKLIAETEKEMQAVKDAEQRKDLQELDTLTHHLRSSWQILRADQPLRELYAQLHGSATPDDEAICKAVTGCAG
;
A
#
# COMPACT_ATOMS: atom_id res chain seq x y z
N LYS A 1 7.03 -16.32 -10.23
CA LYS A 1 8.23 -15.45 -10.25
C LYS A 1 8.40 -14.77 -11.60
N GLU A 2 8.36 -15.52 -12.70
CA GLU A 2 8.51 -14.98 -14.06
C GLU A 2 7.47 -13.90 -14.40
N MET A 3 6.22 -14.11 -14.01
CA MET A 3 5.13 -13.14 -14.23
C MET A 3 5.40 -11.78 -13.56
N TYR A 4 5.87 -11.78 -12.32
CA TYR A 4 6.22 -10.54 -11.60
C TYR A 4 7.50 -9.88 -12.13
N ALA A 5 8.50 -10.67 -12.55
CA ALA A 5 9.73 -10.14 -13.11
C ALA A 5 9.50 -9.39 -14.45
N HIS A 6 8.50 -9.80 -15.22
CA HIS A 6 8.10 -9.13 -16.46
C HIS A 6 7.55 -7.72 -16.22
N GLU A 7 6.92 -7.49 -15.07
CA GLU A 7 6.36 -6.20 -14.64
C GLU A 7 7.33 -5.38 -13.75
N GLY A 8 8.60 -5.76 -13.70
CA GLY A 8 9.62 -5.04 -12.93
C GLY A 8 9.51 -5.20 -11.41
N MET A 9 8.66 -6.10 -10.91
CA MET A 9 8.47 -6.34 -9.48
C MET A 9 9.51 -7.32 -8.93
N HIS A 10 10.05 -6.99 -7.75
CA HIS A 10 10.96 -7.89 -7.06
C HIS A 10 10.19 -9.01 -6.34
N CYS A 11 10.48 -10.27 -6.68
CA CYS A 11 9.78 -11.44 -6.15
C CYS A 11 10.76 -12.50 -5.66
N ASP A 12 10.70 -12.82 -4.37
CA ASP A 12 11.35 -14.00 -3.81
C ASP A 12 10.39 -15.19 -3.81
N THR A 13 10.95 -16.39 -3.90
CA THR A 13 10.18 -17.64 -3.85
C THR A 13 10.77 -18.56 -2.80
N CYS A 14 9.90 -19.24 -2.06
CA CYS A 14 10.28 -20.25 -1.10
C CYS A 14 9.37 -21.49 -1.23
N THR A 15 9.84 -22.63 -0.79
CA THR A 15 9.13 -23.90 -0.88
C THR A 15 8.74 -24.45 0.50
N ASN A 16 9.21 -23.84 1.58
CA ASN A 16 8.90 -24.22 2.94
C ASN A 16 8.79 -23.03 3.88
N VAL A 17 8.15 -23.23 5.02
CA VAL A 17 7.85 -22.22 6.02
C VAL A 17 9.11 -21.64 6.67
N SER A 18 10.13 -22.46 6.91
CA SER A 18 11.37 -21.99 7.56
C SER A 18 12.08 -20.94 6.71
N VAL A 19 12.19 -21.16 5.41
CA VAL A 19 12.74 -20.18 4.46
C VAL A 19 11.87 -18.94 4.36
N LEU A 20 10.55 -19.09 4.35
CA LEU A 20 9.62 -17.94 4.37
C LEU A 20 9.85 -17.06 5.60
N MET A 21 9.93 -17.66 6.79
CA MET A 21 10.16 -16.92 8.04
C MET A 21 11.51 -16.21 8.07
N GLU A 22 12.55 -16.82 7.48
CA GLU A 22 13.85 -16.16 7.32
C GLU A 22 13.80 -14.97 6.36
N LEU A 23 13.06 -15.07 5.26
CA LEU A 23 12.87 -13.99 4.30
C LEU A 23 12.14 -12.81 4.95
N ILE A 24 11.03 -13.06 5.65
CA ILE A 24 10.23 -12.02 6.35
C ILE A 24 11.04 -11.37 7.49
N ARG A 25 11.97 -12.11 8.12
CA ARG A 25 12.88 -11.54 9.13
C ARG A 25 13.90 -10.57 8.54
N LYS A 26 14.35 -10.83 7.32
CA LYS A 26 15.42 -10.06 6.66
C LYS A 26 14.92 -8.78 5.99
N LYS A 27 13.68 -8.78 5.52
CA LYS A 27 13.06 -7.64 4.82
C LYS A 27 11.54 -7.69 4.90
N GLU A 28 10.91 -6.55 4.78
CA GLU A 28 9.45 -6.44 4.68
C GLU A 28 8.98 -6.75 3.25
N TYR A 29 7.83 -7.38 3.16
CA TYR A 29 7.17 -7.69 1.90
C TYR A 29 5.82 -7.00 1.84
N SER A 30 5.49 -6.45 0.67
CA SER A 30 4.20 -5.79 0.43
C SER A 30 3.05 -6.80 0.23
N LEU A 31 3.37 -8.02 -0.18
CA LEU A 31 2.40 -9.07 -0.49
C LEU A 31 3.02 -10.46 -0.33
N LEU A 32 2.25 -11.40 0.16
CA LEU A 32 2.52 -12.83 0.11
C LEU A 32 1.50 -13.53 -0.78
N LEU A 33 1.96 -14.26 -1.80
CA LEU A 33 1.14 -15.13 -2.63
C LEU A 33 1.41 -16.59 -2.27
N THR A 34 0.36 -17.34 -1.92
CA THR A 34 0.47 -18.75 -1.53
C THR A 34 -0.56 -19.63 -2.23
N ASP A 35 -0.30 -20.92 -2.32
CA ASP A 35 -1.35 -21.88 -2.70
C ASP A 35 -2.16 -22.26 -1.46
N LEU A 36 -3.45 -22.54 -1.64
CA LEU A 36 -4.31 -23.06 -0.56
C LEU A 36 -3.90 -24.49 -0.19
N ASN A 37 -3.59 -25.30 -1.19
CA ASN A 37 -3.26 -26.71 -1.04
C ASN A 37 -1.77 -26.95 -1.27
N MET A 38 -1.00 -26.96 -0.20
CA MET A 38 0.43 -27.29 -0.22
C MET A 38 0.71 -28.58 0.55
N PRO A 39 1.81 -29.31 0.22
CA PRO A 39 2.04 -30.65 0.79
C PRO A 39 2.30 -30.68 2.30
N GLU A 40 3.00 -29.68 2.85
CA GLU A 40 3.45 -29.68 4.26
C GLU A 40 2.53 -28.88 5.18
N ILE A 41 1.91 -27.82 4.66
CA ILE A 41 1.06 -26.89 5.39
C ILE A 41 0.02 -26.32 4.45
N SER A 42 -1.23 -26.25 4.83
CA SER A 42 -2.27 -25.59 4.06
C SER A 42 -2.12 -24.06 4.09
N GLY A 43 -2.69 -23.37 3.11
CA GLY A 43 -2.73 -21.91 3.12
C GLY A 43 -3.41 -21.32 4.35
N PHE A 44 -4.40 -22.02 4.94
CA PHE A 44 -5.04 -21.61 6.19
C PHE A 44 -4.10 -21.70 7.38
N GLU A 45 -3.40 -22.82 7.55
CA GLU A 45 -2.42 -22.99 8.63
C GLU A 45 -1.26 -22.02 8.50
N LEU A 46 -0.83 -21.72 7.27
CA LEU A 46 0.18 -20.69 7.02
C LEU A 46 -0.31 -19.30 7.43
N LEU A 47 -1.55 -18.96 7.11
CA LEU A 47 -2.17 -17.70 7.54
C LEU A 47 -2.18 -17.57 9.06
N GLU A 48 -2.65 -18.59 9.78
CA GLU A 48 -2.69 -18.63 11.25
C GLU A 48 -1.29 -18.49 11.86
N LEU A 49 -0.32 -19.22 11.30
CA LEU A 49 1.08 -19.15 11.73
C LEU A 49 1.64 -17.74 11.59
N LEU A 50 1.43 -17.10 10.46
CA LEU A 50 1.92 -15.74 10.20
C LEU A 50 1.24 -14.72 11.13
N ARG A 51 -0.08 -14.79 11.32
CA ARG A 51 -0.83 -13.88 12.20
C ARG A 51 -0.48 -14.04 13.68
N SER A 52 -0.09 -15.24 14.11
CA SER A 52 0.40 -15.51 15.47
C SER A 52 1.88 -15.19 15.68
N SER A 53 2.65 -15.04 14.61
CA SER A 53 4.10 -14.77 14.65
C SER A 53 4.39 -13.28 14.89
N ASN A 54 5.57 -13.00 15.50
CA ASN A 54 6.11 -11.63 15.67
C ASN A 54 7.37 -11.41 14.81
N VAL A 55 7.48 -12.08 13.67
CA VAL A 55 8.66 -12.02 12.80
C VAL A 55 8.42 -11.01 11.67
N GLY A 56 9.22 -9.94 11.61
CA GLY A 56 9.08 -8.90 10.59
C GLY A 56 7.64 -8.36 10.52
N ASN A 57 7.13 -8.21 9.31
CA ASN A 57 5.74 -7.78 9.06
C ASN A 57 4.73 -8.95 8.90
N SER A 58 5.02 -10.13 9.47
CA SER A 58 4.17 -11.34 9.32
C SER A 58 2.71 -11.12 9.71
N LYS A 59 2.44 -10.28 10.72
CA LYS A 59 1.08 -9.99 11.19
C LYS A 59 0.27 -9.13 10.22
N SER A 60 0.91 -8.22 9.53
CA SER A 60 0.26 -7.20 8.69
C SER A 60 0.35 -7.49 7.20
N ILE A 61 1.33 -8.31 6.76
CA ILE A 61 1.50 -8.60 5.32
C ILE A 61 0.19 -9.10 4.71
N PRO A 62 -0.29 -8.48 3.61
CA PRO A 62 -1.43 -8.99 2.85
C PRO A 62 -1.11 -10.38 2.28
N ILE A 63 -2.01 -11.33 2.48
CA ILE A 63 -1.85 -12.70 1.98
C ILE A 63 -2.92 -12.97 0.94
N VAL A 64 -2.51 -13.19 -0.30
CA VAL A 64 -3.36 -13.63 -1.40
C VAL A 64 -3.19 -15.12 -1.59
N VAL A 65 -4.30 -15.82 -1.65
CA VAL A 65 -4.31 -17.28 -1.83
C VAL A 65 -4.67 -17.65 -3.26
N THR A 66 -4.00 -18.65 -3.82
CA THR A 66 -4.36 -19.27 -5.10
C THR A 66 -5.00 -20.62 -4.83
N THR A 67 -6.07 -20.97 -5.54
CA THR A 67 -6.77 -22.25 -5.38
C THR A 67 -7.45 -22.70 -6.67
N ALA A 68 -7.80 -24.00 -6.75
CA ALA A 68 -8.63 -24.49 -7.85
C ALA A 68 -10.09 -24.02 -7.69
N SER A 69 -10.77 -23.74 -8.80
CA SER A 69 -12.19 -23.41 -8.77
C SER A 69 -13.02 -24.49 -8.07
N GLY A 70 -13.92 -24.08 -7.17
CA GLY A 70 -14.84 -24.97 -6.48
C GLY A 70 -14.35 -25.51 -5.13
N SER A 71 -13.13 -25.19 -4.69
CA SER A 71 -12.61 -25.63 -3.37
C SER A 71 -13.16 -24.82 -2.20
N CYS A 72 -13.30 -23.51 -2.38
CA CYS A 72 -13.83 -22.55 -1.39
C CYS A 72 -14.44 -21.36 -2.12
N SER A 73 -15.38 -20.65 -1.49
CA SER A 73 -15.88 -19.39 -2.04
C SER A 73 -14.92 -18.23 -1.73
N LYS A 74 -15.00 -17.17 -2.52
CA LYS A 74 -14.21 -15.95 -2.28
C LYS A 74 -14.53 -15.34 -0.92
N GLU A 75 -15.79 -15.30 -0.57
CA GLU A 75 -16.32 -14.77 0.68
C GLU A 75 -15.77 -15.54 1.89
N GLU A 76 -15.69 -16.87 1.78
CA GLU A 76 -15.11 -17.72 2.81
C GLU A 76 -13.61 -17.42 3.01
N LEU A 77 -12.84 -17.31 1.94
CA LEU A 77 -11.40 -17.03 2.01
C LEU A 77 -11.13 -15.65 2.61
N ILE A 78 -11.87 -14.61 2.18
CA ILE A 78 -11.77 -13.26 2.78
C ILE A 78 -12.20 -13.27 4.24
N GLY A 79 -13.29 -13.96 4.59
CA GLY A 79 -13.77 -14.09 5.97
C GLY A 79 -12.78 -14.79 6.90
N ARG A 80 -11.89 -15.62 6.37
CA ARG A 80 -10.78 -16.26 7.11
C ARG A 80 -9.57 -15.35 7.32
N GLY A 81 -9.49 -14.21 6.61
CA GLY A 81 -8.42 -13.22 6.78
C GLY A 81 -7.41 -13.15 5.63
N PHE A 82 -7.69 -13.80 4.49
CA PHE A 82 -6.93 -13.55 3.28
C PHE A 82 -7.28 -12.16 2.71
N ALA A 83 -6.30 -11.44 2.21
CA ALA A 83 -6.48 -10.15 1.56
C ALA A 83 -7.13 -10.28 0.17
N GLY A 84 -6.99 -11.45 -0.45
CA GLY A 84 -7.59 -11.77 -1.73
C GLY A 84 -7.40 -13.21 -2.15
N CYS A 85 -8.05 -13.61 -3.25
CA CYS A 85 -7.91 -14.94 -3.81
C CYS A 85 -7.90 -14.92 -5.34
N LEU A 86 -7.17 -15.86 -5.94
CA LEU A 86 -7.11 -16.13 -7.36
C LEU A 86 -7.50 -17.58 -7.64
N PHE A 87 -8.44 -17.80 -8.54
CA PHE A 87 -8.85 -19.12 -8.95
C PHE A 87 -8.05 -19.57 -10.17
N LYS A 88 -7.41 -20.73 -10.05
CA LYS A 88 -6.64 -21.33 -11.16
C LYS A 88 -7.58 -21.90 -12.23
N PRO A 89 -7.30 -21.67 -13.54
CA PRO A 89 -6.22 -20.87 -14.09
C PRO A 89 -6.52 -19.37 -14.02
N PHE A 90 -5.53 -18.53 -13.71
CA PHE A 90 -5.63 -17.08 -13.70
C PHE A 90 -4.64 -16.44 -14.68
N SER A 91 -4.98 -15.28 -15.19
CA SER A 91 -4.17 -14.49 -16.11
C SER A 91 -3.15 -13.60 -15.35
N ILE A 92 -2.18 -13.07 -16.08
CA ILE A 92 -1.24 -12.05 -15.55
C ILE A 92 -2.03 -10.81 -15.11
N SER A 93 -3.01 -10.37 -15.89
CA SER A 93 -3.84 -9.19 -15.57
C SER A 93 -4.59 -9.36 -14.24
N GLU A 94 -5.18 -10.51 -13.96
CA GLU A 94 -5.86 -10.79 -12.69
C GLU A 94 -4.88 -10.81 -11.51
N LEU A 95 -3.67 -11.36 -11.74
CA LEU A 95 -2.61 -11.36 -10.73
C LEU A 95 -2.15 -9.93 -10.41
N MET A 96 -1.98 -9.08 -11.42
CA MET A 96 -1.56 -7.69 -11.23
C MET A 96 -2.65 -6.87 -10.55
N GLU A 97 -3.91 -6.99 -10.99
CA GLU A 97 -5.04 -6.29 -10.37
C GLU A 97 -5.16 -6.59 -8.86
N ILE A 98 -5.05 -7.86 -8.47
CA ILE A 98 -5.14 -8.22 -7.05
C ILE A 98 -3.90 -7.75 -6.27
N THR A 99 -2.72 -7.76 -6.89
CA THR A 99 -1.48 -7.26 -6.29
C THR A 99 -1.57 -5.77 -6.01
N ASP A 100 -2.00 -4.98 -6.98
CA ASP A 100 -2.18 -3.53 -6.85
C ASP A 100 -3.24 -3.20 -5.80
N LYS A 101 -4.36 -3.91 -5.81
CA LYS A 101 -5.42 -3.74 -4.81
C LYS A 101 -4.95 -4.05 -3.39
N CYS A 102 -4.18 -5.11 -3.19
CA CYS A 102 -3.65 -5.47 -1.89
C CYS A 102 -2.51 -4.56 -1.43
N ALA A 103 -1.66 -4.09 -2.36
CA ALA A 103 -0.63 -3.11 -2.07
C ALA A 103 -1.25 -1.77 -1.64
N LEU A 104 -2.30 -1.31 -2.32
CA LEU A 104 -3.07 -0.12 -1.93
C LEU A 104 -3.75 -0.30 -0.56
N SER A 105 -4.35 -1.46 -0.29
CA SER A 105 -4.99 -1.73 1.01
C SER A 105 -3.99 -1.73 2.16
N SER A 106 -2.78 -2.24 1.98
CA SER A 106 -1.74 -2.24 3.02
C SER A 106 -1.24 -0.84 3.36
N ILE A 107 -1.37 0.09 2.42
CA ILE A 107 -1.02 1.50 2.60
C ILE A 107 -2.18 2.26 3.27
N LEU A 108 -3.43 1.92 2.93
CA LEU A 108 -4.64 2.53 3.50
C LEU A 108 -4.96 2.05 4.93
N ASP A 109 -4.47 0.88 5.35
CA ASP A 109 -4.60 0.37 6.73
C ASP A 109 -3.56 0.97 7.71
N GLU A 110 -2.53 1.65 7.23
CA GLU A 110 -1.69 2.50 8.07
C GLU A 110 -2.44 3.80 8.38
N LYS A 111 -3.28 3.78 9.44
CA LYS A 111 -3.86 5.02 9.96
C LYS A 111 -2.75 6.01 10.28
N PRO A 112 -2.90 7.28 9.89
CA PRO A 112 -1.94 8.32 10.24
C PRO A 112 -1.65 8.30 11.75
N ASP A 113 -0.36 8.29 12.12
CA ASP A 113 0.05 8.26 13.52
C ASP A 113 0.29 9.69 14.03
N PHE A 114 -0.68 10.24 14.73
CA PHE A 114 -0.60 11.55 15.36
C PHE A 114 -0.11 11.52 16.80
N SER A 115 0.24 10.34 17.34
CA SER A 115 0.55 10.18 18.77
C SER A 115 1.74 11.05 19.23
N THR A 116 2.73 11.24 18.36
CA THR A 116 3.91 12.05 18.66
C THR A 116 3.59 13.54 18.73
N GLN A 117 2.71 14.06 17.85
CA GLN A 117 2.30 15.48 17.87
C GLN A 117 1.31 15.78 18.99
N LEU A 118 0.43 14.83 19.33
CA LEU A 118 -0.59 15.01 20.37
C LEU A 118 -0.04 14.90 21.80
N SER A 119 1.19 14.41 21.99
CA SER A 119 1.80 14.24 23.32
C SER A 119 2.26 15.55 23.99
N TYR A 120 2.26 16.69 23.31
CA TYR A 120 2.82 17.96 23.80
C TYR A 120 1.80 19.06 24.13
N GLY A 121 0.50 18.76 24.31
CA GLY A 121 -0.47 19.82 24.66
C GLY A 121 -1.91 19.36 24.79
N ASN A 122 -2.86 20.32 24.73
CA ASN A 122 -4.28 20.03 24.68
C ASN A 122 -4.59 19.43 23.30
N GLU A 123 -4.88 18.13 23.30
CA GLU A 123 -5.06 17.28 22.14
C GLU A 123 -6.05 17.85 21.09
N SER A 124 -7.15 18.43 21.56
CA SER A 124 -8.16 19.05 20.69
C SER A 124 -7.63 20.28 19.96
N VAL A 125 -6.92 21.18 20.67
CA VAL A 125 -6.40 22.43 20.08
C VAL A 125 -5.26 22.14 19.08
N MET A 126 -4.45 21.13 19.35
CA MET A 126 -3.39 20.71 18.42
C MET A 126 -3.96 20.05 17.17
N LEU A 127 -4.99 19.23 17.33
CA LEU A 127 -5.67 18.59 16.19
C LEU A 127 -6.35 19.63 15.29
N ASP A 128 -7.08 20.58 15.87
CA ASP A 128 -7.72 21.68 15.12
C ASP A 128 -6.68 22.52 14.34
N LYS A 129 -5.55 22.78 14.96
CA LYS A 129 -4.45 23.52 14.30
C LYS A 129 -3.83 22.72 13.16
N LEU A 130 -3.60 21.44 13.37
CA LEU A 130 -3.07 20.53 12.33
C LEU A 130 -4.02 20.43 11.14
N ILE A 131 -5.33 20.30 11.40
CA ILE A 131 -6.37 20.27 10.36
C ILE A 131 -6.33 21.58 9.56
N ALA A 132 -6.35 22.73 10.24
CA ALA A 132 -6.34 24.02 9.58
C ALA A 132 -5.07 24.28 8.73
N GLU A 133 -3.90 23.85 9.21
CA GLU A 133 -2.66 23.92 8.44
C GLU A 133 -2.70 23.02 7.20
N THR A 134 -3.17 21.78 7.35
CA THR A 134 -3.29 20.83 6.25
C THR A 134 -4.29 21.32 5.19
N GLU A 135 -5.44 21.85 5.60
CA GLU A 135 -6.42 22.43 4.68
C GLU A 135 -5.85 23.61 3.88
N LYS A 136 -5.08 24.48 4.53
CA LYS A 136 -4.42 25.61 3.88
C LYS A 136 -3.37 25.15 2.85
N GLU A 137 -2.57 24.16 3.21
CA GLU A 137 -1.55 23.57 2.35
C GLU A 137 -2.18 22.88 1.13
N MET A 138 -3.26 22.13 1.35
CA MET A 138 -4.02 21.49 0.28
C MET A 138 -4.69 22.49 -0.66
N GLN A 139 -5.15 23.64 -0.13
CA GLN A 139 -5.68 24.70 -0.97
C GLN A 139 -4.58 25.31 -1.86
N ALA A 140 -3.37 25.51 -1.33
CA ALA A 140 -2.25 26.01 -2.11
C ALA A 140 -1.86 25.06 -3.25
N VAL A 141 -1.90 23.74 -3.03
CA VAL A 141 -1.67 22.73 -4.07
C VAL A 141 -2.74 22.81 -5.16
N LYS A 142 -4.03 22.93 -4.80
CA LYS A 142 -5.12 23.10 -5.75
C LYS A 142 -5.00 24.38 -6.57
N ASP A 143 -4.62 25.48 -5.93
CA ASP A 143 -4.45 26.78 -6.59
C ASP A 143 -3.25 26.75 -7.58
N ALA A 144 -2.15 26.08 -7.23
CA ALA A 144 -1.00 25.88 -8.10
C ALA A 144 -1.36 24.99 -9.30
N GLU A 145 -2.13 23.93 -9.11
CA GLU A 145 -2.63 23.07 -10.18
C GLU A 145 -3.53 23.83 -11.14
N GLN A 146 -4.52 24.61 -10.64
CA GLN A 146 -5.41 25.43 -11.47
C GLN A 146 -4.65 26.48 -12.30
N ARG A 147 -3.57 27.04 -11.77
CA ARG A 147 -2.69 27.98 -12.48
C ARG A 147 -1.71 27.28 -13.42
N LYS A 148 -1.66 25.95 -13.38
CA LYS A 148 -0.68 25.11 -14.11
C LYS A 148 0.77 25.50 -13.80
N ASP A 149 1.03 25.95 -12.59
CA ASP A 149 2.35 26.30 -12.13
C ASP A 149 3.06 25.05 -11.58
N LEU A 150 3.70 24.32 -12.50
CA LEU A 150 4.40 23.07 -12.18
C LEU A 150 5.56 23.29 -11.22
N GLN A 151 6.21 24.46 -11.23
CA GLN A 151 7.33 24.75 -10.35
C GLN A 151 6.87 24.98 -8.90
N GLU A 152 5.78 25.72 -8.73
CA GLU A 152 5.15 25.89 -7.41
C GLU A 152 4.59 24.58 -6.90
N LEU A 153 3.93 23.81 -7.76
CA LEU A 153 3.37 22.50 -7.43
C LEU A 153 4.44 21.52 -6.95
N ASP A 154 5.60 21.49 -7.62
CA ASP A 154 6.74 20.68 -7.21
C ASP A 154 7.30 21.11 -5.85
N THR A 155 7.46 22.40 -5.62
CA THR A 155 7.95 22.96 -4.36
C THR A 155 7.01 22.63 -3.20
N LEU A 156 5.70 22.79 -3.39
CA LEU A 156 4.68 22.46 -2.40
C LEU A 156 4.65 20.96 -2.10
N THR A 157 4.70 20.13 -3.12
CA THR A 157 4.70 18.66 -2.98
C THR A 157 5.93 18.18 -2.20
N HIS A 158 7.10 18.77 -2.47
CA HIS A 158 8.34 18.42 -1.76
C HIS A 158 8.27 18.82 -0.28
N HIS A 159 7.73 20.00 0.03
CA HIS A 159 7.56 20.48 1.40
C HIS A 159 6.56 19.62 2.19
N LEU A 160 5.39 19.36 1.62
CA LEU A 160 4.33 18.56 2.22
C LEU A 160 4.76 17.11 2.46
N ARG A 161 5.51 16.52 1.54
CA ARG A 161 5.97 15.14 1.66
C ARG A 161 6.76 14.91 2.94
N SER A 162 7.62 15.82 3.33
CA SER A 162 8.42 15.71 4.56
C SER A 162 7.55 15.70 5.81
N SER A 163 6.53 16.55 5.87
CA SER A 163 5.58 16.63 7.00
C SER A 163 4.65 15.41 7.05
N TRP A 164 4.11 15.00 5.92
CA TRP A 164 3.17 13.90 5.83
C TRP A 164 3.84 12.52 5.98
N GLN A 165 5.11 12.40 5.64
CA GLN A 165 5.89 11.17 5.87
C GLN A 165 6.04 10.87 7.38
N ILE A 166 6.19 11.90 8.21
CA ILE A 166 6.23 11.74 9.68
C ILE A 166 4.89 11.21 10.21
N LEU A 167 3.79 11.59 9.57
CA LEU A 167 2.42 11.15 9.88
C LEU A 167 2.04 9.82 9.21
N ARG A 168 2.94 9.23 8.40
CA ARG A 168 2.65 8.08 7.54
C ARG A 168 1.45 8.29 6.60
N ALA A 169 1.23 9.53 6.18
CA ALA A 169 0.12 9.96 5.34
C ALA A 169 0.56 10.44 3.94
N ASP A 170 1.83 10.21 3.56
CA ASP A 170 2.46 10.79 2.37
C ASP A 170 2.14 10.07 1.04
N GLN A 171 1.33 9.02 1.06
CA GLN A 171 1.05 8.23 -0.15
C GLN A 171 0.43 9.03 -1.31
N PRO A 172 -0.63 9.84 -1.11
CA PRO A 172 -1.18 10.63 -2.22
C PRO A 172 -0.16 11.58 -2.84
N LEU A 173 0.75 12.12 -2.01
CA LEU A 173 1.84 12.99 -2.47
C LEU A 173 2.91 12.26 -3.26
N ARG A 174 3.11 10.96 -3.04
CA ARG A 174 4.04 10.13 -3.85
C ARG A 174 3.55 10.00 -5.28
N GLU A 175 2.25 9.86 -5.48
CA GLU A 175 1.64 9.80 -6.81
C GLU A 175 1.80 11.13 -7.54
N LEU A 176 1.50 12.25 -6.89
CA LEU A 176 1.70 13.59 -7.44
C LEU A 176 3.18 13.84 -7.79
N TYR A 177 4.08 13.49 -6.89
CA TYR A 177 5.53 13.61 -7.10
C TYR A 177 6.02 12.77 -8.30
N ALA A 178 5.51 11.54 -8.43
CA ALA A 178 5.84 10.67 -9.55
C ALA A 178 5.37 11.24 -10.89
N GLN A 179 4.21 11.90 -10.94
CA GLN A 179 3.72 12.59 -12.15
C GLN A 179 4.57 13.80 -12.51
N LEU A 180 5.03 14.56 -11.52
CA LEU A 180 5.88 15.74 -11.76
C LEU A 180 7.29 15.38 -12.24
N HIS A 181 7.85 14.25 -11.80
CA HIS A 181 9.24 13.85 -12.09
C HIS A 181 9.38 12.60 -12.98
N GLY A 182 8.31 11.87 -13.24
CA GLY A 182 8.37 10.58 -13.93
C GLY A 182 8.31 10.64 -15.45
N SER A 183 7.93 11.76 -16.05
CA SER A 183 7.74 11.93 -17.50
C SER A 183 8.46 13.15 -18.04
N ALA A 184 8.94 13.08 -19.29
CA ALA A 184 9.56 14.21 -19.96
C ALA A 184 8.58 15.38 -20.21
N THR A 185 7.29 15.11 -20.25
CA THR A 185 6.19 16.08 -20.30
C THR A 185 5.12 15.61 -19.30
N PRO A 186 4.91 16.35 -18.18
CA PRO A 186 3.85 16.04 -17.24
C PRO A 186 2.46 16.04 -17.90
N ASP A 187 1.65 15.05 -17.61
CA ASP A 187 0.29 14.96 -18.11
C ASP A 187 -0.66 15.73 -17.19
N ASP A 188 -1.27 16.78 -17.70
CA ASP A 188 -2.21 17.65 -16.96
C ASP A 188 -3.37 16.87 -16.32
N GLU A 189 -3.89 15.85 -17.01
CA GLU A 189 -5.01 15.03 -16.50
C GLU A 189 -4.56 14.13 -15.34
N ALA A 190 -3.37 13.55 -15.44
CA ALA A 190 -2.80 12.71 -14.38
C ALA A 190 -2.44 13.54 -13.14
N ILE A 191 -1.93 14.76 -13.30
CA ILE A 191 -1.65 15.70 -12.21
C ILE A 191 -2.95 16.09 -11.51
N CYS A 192 -3.99 16.48 -12.25
CA CYS A 192 -5.29 16.84 -11.68
C CYS A 192 -5.89 15.69 -10.86
N LYS A 193 -5.78 14.44 -11.36
CA LYS A 193 -6.24 13.24 -10.66
C LYS A 193 -5.44 12.98 -9.38
N ALA A 194 -4.11 13.15 -9.42
CA ALA A 194 -3.26 12.98 -8.25
C ALA A 194 -3.53 14.05 -7.18
N VAL A 195 -3.72 15.32 -7.57
CA VAL A 195 -4.11 16.42 -6.65
C VAL A 195 -5.47 16.14 -6.00
N THR A 196 -6.44 15.62 -6.76
CA THR A 196 -7.75 15.25 -6.23
C THR A 196 -7.64 14.11 -5.21
N GLY A 197 -6.76 13.14 -5.45
CA GLY A 197 -6.46 12.06 -4.51
C GLY A 197 -5.83 12.54 -3.19
N CYS A 198 -5.05 13.62 -3.22
CA CYS A 198 -4.50 14.25 -2.00
C CYS A 198 -5.56 14.96 -1.14
N ALA A 199 -6.71 15.33 -1.73
CA ALA A 199 -7.75 16.14 -1.09
C ALA A 199 -8.92 15.32 -0.51
N GLY A 200 -8.94 14.01 -0.72
CA GLY A 200 -9.95 13.07 -0.20
C GLY A 200 -9.46 12.32 1.01
#